data_346474fd65e67cc48daa94327c010f1f
#
_entry.id   346474fd65e67cc48daa94327c010f1f
#
_cell.length_a   1.000
_cell.length_b   1.000
_cell.length_c   1.000
_cell.angle_alpha   90.00
_cell.angle_beta   90.00
_cell.angle_gamma   90.00
#
_symmetry.space_group_name_H-M   'P 1'
#
loop_
_entity.id
_entity.type
_entity.pdbx_description
1 polymer ?
#
loop_
_entity_poly.entity_id
_entity_poly.type
_entity_poly.pdbx_seq_one_letter_code
_entity_poly.pdbx_strand_id
1 'polypeptide(L)'
;MSKPFFEVFPSLQLNTDIRDLMGQTEVERVSATKRRDFLRVYLKSTRLIQKADIWTTEQEIKKQLFPQANLTVKIYEKFELSSQYNPEKLMDIYKESILEEFREYSHIQYNALKTAKIEYPSENEMLLTLEDTVLKKETELTFLPSAIRRNLIVIK
;
A
#
# COMPACT_ATOMS: atom_id res chain seq x y z
N MET A 1 -15.69 -15.09 0.94
CA MET A 1 -15.74 -14.79 2.38
C MET A 1 -14.31 -14.56 2.87
N SER A 2 -14.05 -13.41 3.45
CA SER A 2 -12.73 -13.08 4.02
C SER A 2 -12.45 -13.93 5.27
N LYS A 3 -11.17 -14.16 5.58
CA LYS A 3 -10.72 -14.91 6.74
C LYS A 3 -9.64 -14.12 7.48
N PRO A 4 -9.56 -14.23 8.83
CA PRO A 4 -8.46 -13.65 9.57
C PRO A 4 -7.09 -14.06 9.01
N PHE A 5 -6.13 -13.15 9.01
CA PHE A 5 -4.81 -13.39 8.40
C PHE A 5 -4.14 -14.67 8.91
N PHE A 6 -4.11 -14.87 10.23
CA PHE A 6 -3.49 -16.06 10.83
C PHE A 6 -4.33 -17.33 10.76
N GLU A 7 -5.58 -17.27 10.31
CA GLU A 7 -6.33 -18.47 9.91
C GLU A 7 -5.83 -18.98 8.55
N VAL A 8 -5.41 -18.07 7.65
CA VAL A 8 -4.85 -18.43 6.34
C VAL A 8 -3.38 -18.81 6.44
N PHE A 9 -2.62 -18.16 7.34
CA PHE A 9 -1.19 -18.37 7.55
C PHE A 9 -0.87 -18.77 9.01
N PRO A 10 -1.37 -19.92 9.50
CA PRO A 10 -1.32 -20.25 10.93
C PRO A 10 0.09 -20.52 11.46
N SER A 11 1.01 -20.94 10.63
CA SER A 11 2.39 -21.25 11.02
C SER A 11 3.38 -20.08 10.80
N LEU A 12 2.92 -18.97 10.23
CA LEU A 12 3.79 -17.83 9.93
C LEU A 12 4.21 -17.12 11.24
N GLN A 13 5.50 -16.94 11.40
CA GLN A 13 6.09 -16.20 12.52
C GLN A 13 6.49 -14.79 12.04
N LEU A 14 5.98 -13.79 12.71
CA LEU A 14 6.31 -12.38 12.49
C LEU A 14 6.80 -11.76 13.79
N ASN A 15 7.54 -10.65 13.72
CA ASN A 15 7.86 -9.88 14.91
C ASN A 15 6.56 -9.36 15.55
N THR A 16 6.62 -9.00 16.83
CA THR A 16 5.44 -8.66 17.63
C THR A 16 4.60 -7.54 16.99
N ASP A 17 5.24 -6.48 16.54
CA ASP A 17 4.55 -5.30 16.01
C ASP A 17 3.80 -5.62 14.71
N ILE A 18 4.46 -6.30 13.78
CA ILE A 18 3.84 -6.74 12.51
C ILE A 18 2.78 -7.79 12.77
N ARG A 19 3.01 -8.70 13.72
CA ARG A 19 2.04 -9.73 14.10
C ARG A 19 0.74 -9.12 14.60
N ASP A 20 0.83 -8.10 15.46
CA ASP A 20 -0.35 -7.41 16.00
C ASP A 20 -1.12 -6.66 14.91
N LEU A 21 -0.40 -6.02 13.98
CA LEU A 21 -1.01 -5.38 12.81
C LEU A 21 -1.71 -6.40 11.91
N MET A 22 -1.01 -7.47 11.51
CA MET A 22 -1.57 -8.50 10.64
C MET A 22 -2.72 -9.27 11.28
N GLY A 23 -2.70 -9.44 12.61
CA GLY A 23 -3.80 -10.06 13.37
C GLY A 23 -5.12 -9.30 13.29
N GLN A 24 -5.09 -8.02 12.91
CA GLN A 24 -6.26 -7.17 12.73
C GLN A 24 -6.69 -7.08 11.25
N THR A 25 -6.09 -7.85 10.37
CA THR A 25 -6.40 -7.87 8.94
C THR A 25 -7.16 -9.13 8.54
N GLU A 26 -7.84 -9.04 7.43
CA GLU A 26 -8.52 -10.16 6.79
C GLU A 26 -7.93 -10.43 5.40
N VAL A 27 -7.82 -11.70 5.06
CA VAL A 27 -7.47 -12.15 3.70
C VAL A 27 -8.76 -12.35 2.92
N GLU A 28 -9.00 -11.53 1.91
CA GLU A 28 -10.15 -11.68 1.02
C GLU A 28 -9.96 -12.82 0.03
N ARG A 29 -8.74 -12.96 -0.48
CA ARG A 29 -8.41 -13.97 -1.49
C ARG A 29 -6.91 -14.24 -1.53
N VAL A 30 -6.56 -15.47 -1.85
CA VAL A 30 -5.21 -15.86 -2.25
C VAL A 30 -5.29 -16.46 -3.65
N SER A 31 -4.41 -16.06 -4.54
CA SER A 31 -4.33 -16.61 -5.90
C SER A 31 -2.89 -16.87 -6.31
N ALA A 32 -2.67 -17.92 -7.07
CA ALA A 32 -1.37 -18.24 -7.65
C ALA A 32 -1.48 -18.28 -9.19
N THR A 33 -0.39 -17.95 -9.87
CA THR A 33 -0.29 -18.13 -11.31
C THR A 33 -0.30 -19.61 -11.69
N LYS A 34 -0.66 -19.92 -12.93
CA LYS A 34 -0.61 -21.31 -13.44
C LYS A 34 0.79 -21.92 -13.35
N ARG A 35 1.84 -21.10 -13.48
CA ARG A 35 3.25 -21.52 -13.35
C ARG A 35 3.71 -21.64 -11.90
N ARG A 36 2.89 -21.24 -10.94
CA ARG A 36 3.21 -21.22 -9.49
C ARG A 36 4.48 -20.41 -9.15
N ASP A 37 4.76 -19.40 -9.96
CA ASP A 37 5.89 -18.48 -9.79
C ASP A 37 5.48 -17.18 -9.09
N PHE A 38 4.17 -16.98 -8.88
CA PHE A 38 3.64 -15.78 -8.26
C PHE A 38 2.44 -16.08 -7.37
N LEU A 39 2.53 -15.66 -6.11
CA LEU A 39 1.44 -15.74 -5.12
C LEU A 39 0.94 -14.33 -4.82
N ARG A 40 -0.35 -14.11 -4.99
CA ARG A 40 -1.03 -12.85 -4.67
C ARG A 40 -1.92 -13.05 -3.47
N VAL A 41 -1.73 -12.21 -2.45
CA VAL A 41 -2.55 -12.19 -1.24
C VAL A 41 -3.29 -10.86 -1.21
N TYR A 42 -4.62 -10.90 -1.18
CA TYR A 42 -5.45 -9.70 -1.12
C TYR A 42 -5.90 -9.50 0.31
N LEU A 43 -5.39 -8.43 0.93
CA LEU A 43 -5.67 -8.05 2.30
C LEU A 43 -6.69 -6.92 2.37
N LYS A 44 -7.54 -7.01 3.40
CA LYS A 44 -8.42 -5.94 3.84
C LYS A 44 -8.01 -5.51 5.24
N SER A 45 -7.86 -4.21 5.45
CA SER A 45 -7.51 -3.64 6.75
C SER A 45 -8.31 -2.37 7.02
N THR A 46 -8.70 -2.20 8.28
CA THR A 46 -9.30 -0.96 8.78
C THR A 46 -8.26 0.04 9.28
N ARG A 47 -6.98 -0.35 9.26
CA ARG A 47 -5.83 0.48 9.66
C ARG A 47 -4.82 0.53 8.54
N LEU A 48 -4.09 1.64 8.46
CA LEU A 48 -2.95 1.74 7.56
C LEU A 48 -1.82 0.82 8.02
N ILE A 49 -1.22 0.12 7.07
CA ILE A 49 -0.04 -0.72 7.27
C ILE A 49 1.07 -0.11 6.43
N GLN A 50 2.22 0.15 7.04
CA GLN A 50 3.36 0.71 6.33
C GLN A 50 3.88 -0.28 5.27
N LYS A 51 4.34 0.25 4.16
CA LYS A 51 4.81 -0.58 3.05
C LYS A 51 5.98 -1.48 3.43
N ALA A 52 6.87 -1.00 4.30
CA ALA A 52 7.98 -1.79 4.85
C ALA A 52 7.49 -3.05 5.59
N ASP A 53 6.40 -2.95 6.36
CA ASP A 53 5.81 -4.08 7.08
C ASP A 53 5.15 -5.08 6.13
N ILE A 54 4.52 -4.58 5.06
CA ILE A 54 3.98 -5.42 3.97
C ILE A 54 5.11 -6.21 3.30
N TRP A 55 6.20 -5.55 2.90
CA TRP A 55 7.34 -6.22 2.26
C TRP A 55 8.02 -7.23 3.19
N THR A 56 8.18 -6.91 4.47
CA THR A 56 8.68 -7.86 5.46
C THR A 56 7.79 -9.08 5.54
N THR A 57 6.47 -8.89 5.57
CA THR A 57 5.51 -9.99 5.61
C THR A 57 5.58 -10.85 4.33
N GLU A 58 5.68 -10.24 3.14
CA GLU A 58 5.88 -10.95 1.87
C GLU A 58 7.12 -11.84 1.91
N GLN A 59 8.24 -11.30 2.40
CA GLN A 59 9.50 -12.03 2.52
C GLN A 59 9.41 -13.18 3.52
N GLU A 60 8.76 -12.96 4.66
CA GLU A 60 8.59 -14.00 5.67
C GLU A 60 7.64 -15.11 5.20
N ILE A 61 6.58 -14.79 4.48
CA ILE A 61 5.72 -15.80 3.82
C ILE A 61 6.57 -16.65 2.85
N LYS A 62 7.35 -16.00 1.99
CA LYS A 62 8.22 -16.69 1.04
C LYS A 62 9.24 -17.60 1.74
N LYS A 63 9.94 -17.06 2.72
CA LYS A 63 11.03 -17.73 3.43
C LYS A 63 10.52 -18.91 4.26
N GLN A 64 9.42 -18.73 5.00
CA GLN A 64 8.94 -19.73 5.96
C GLN A 64 8.05 -20.79 5.32
N LEU A 65 7.19 -20.40 4.37
CA LEU A 65 6.20 -21.31 3.79
C LEU A 65 6.63 -21.91 2.44
N PHE A 66 7.49 -21.22 1.70
CA PHE A 66 7.90 -21.61 0.36
C PHE A 66 9.43 -21.54 0.14
N PRO A 67 10.26 -22.06 1.07
CA PRO A 67 11.71 -21.83 1.04
C PRO A 67 12.39 -22.38 -0.23
N GLN A 68 11.88 -23.47 -0.79
CA GLN A 68 12.45 -24.14 -1.96
C GLN A 68 11.81 -23.69 -3.30
N ALA A 69 10.72 -22.93 -3.26
CA ALA A 69 10.02 -22.52 -4.46
C ALA A 69 10.64 -21.26 -5.07
N ASN A 70 10.76 -21.21 -6.40
CA ASN A 70 11.04 -19.96 -7.10
C ASN A 70 9.74 -19.15 -7.27
N LEU A 71 9.31 -18.53 -6.18
CA LEU A 71 8.02 -17.91 -6.04
C LEU A 71 8.19 -16.47 -5.55
N THR A 72 7.51 -15.53 -6.18
CA THR A 72 7.34 -14.17 -5.69
C THR A 72 6.02 -14.05 -4.94
N VAL A 73 6.05 -13.55 -3.72
CA VAL A 73 4.86 -13.24 -2.93
C VAL A 73 4.58 -11.74 -3.03
N LYS A 74 3.34 -11.38 -3.33
CA LYS A 74 2.86 -9.99 -3.31
C LYS A 74 1.56 -9.88 -2.53
N ILE A 75 1.53 -8.90 -1.64
CA ILE A 75 0.35 -8.52 -0.87
C ILE A 75 -0.25 -7.26 -1.51
N TYR A 76 -1.55 -7.33 -1.76
CA TYR A 76 -2.35 -6.21 -2.26
C TYR A 76 -3.30 -5.78 -1.14
N GLU A 77 -2.99 -4.68 -0.50
CA GLU A 77 -3.76 -4.16 0.61
C GLU A 77 -4.89 -3.26 0.14
N LYS A 78 -6.06 -3.46 0.73
CA LYS A 78 -7.23 -2.59 0.61
C LYS A 78 -7.55 -2.00 1.97
N PHE A 79 -7.46 -0.68 2.08
CA PHE A 79 -7.77 0.02 3.32
C PHE A 79 -9.22 0.50 3.33
N GLU A 80 -9.96 0.10 4.35
CA GLU A 80 -11.30 0.61 4.67
C GLU A 80 -11.21 1.48 5.92
N LEU A 81 -10.64 2.67 5.75
CA LEU A 81 -10.37 3.59 6.83
C LEU A 81 -11.64 4.31 7.30
N SER A 82 -11.71 4.60 8.59
CA SER A 82 -12.79 5.39 9.16
C SER A 82 -12.70 6.87 8.74
N SER A 83 -13.78 7.62 8.93
CA SER A 83 -13.88 9.05 8.59
C SER A 83 -12.91 9.96 9.33
N GLN A 84 -12.26 9.48 10.40
CA GLN A 84 -11.21 10.22 11.11
C GLN A 84 -9.92 10.39 10.30
N TYR A 85 -9.72 9.61 9.23
CA TYR A 85 -8.60 9.74 8.32
C TYR A 85 -8.95 10.71 7.20
N ASN A 86 -8.62 11.97 7.37
CA ASN A 86 -8.68 12.98 6.32
C ASN A 86 -7.39 12.97 5.47
N PRO A 87 -7.35 13.67 4.32
CA PRO A 87 -6.17 13.69 3.45
C PRO A 87 -4.87 14.11 4.14
N GLU A 88 -4.92 15.11 5.02
CA GLU A 88 -3.75 15.59 5.76
C GLU A 88 -3.18 14.50 6.67
N LYS A 89 -4.02 13.87 7.50
CA LYS A 89 -3.59 12.76 8.37
C LYS A 89 -3.08 11.56 7.58
N LEU A 90 -3.70 11.26 6.44
CA LEU A 90 -3.23 10.17 5.58
C LEU A 90 -1.85 10.46 5.01
N MET A 91 -1.61 11.69 4.55
CA MET A 91 -0.29 12.08 4.05
C MET A 91 0.76 12.12 5.15
N ASP A 92 0.42 12.59 6.35
CA ASP A 92 1.34 12.60 7.48
C ASP A 92 1.82 11.19 7.86
N ILE A 93 0.91 10.23 7.84
CA ILE A 93 1.20 8.85 8.28
C ILE A 93 1.78 8.01 7.15
N TYR A 94 1.31 8.18 5.90
CA TYR A 94 1.51 7.21 4.83
C TYR A 94 2.33 7.73 3.64
N LYS A 95 2.74 9.00 3.62
CA LYS A 95 3.52 9.60 2.52
C LYS A 95 4.81 8.83 2.23
N GLU A 96 5.55 8.46 3.26
CA GLU A 96 6.81 7.71 3.10
C GLU A 96 6.57 6.36 2.44
N SER A 97 5.50 5.65 2.82
CA SER A 97 5.13 4.38 2.18
C SER A 97 4.78 4.53 0.70
N ILE A 98 4.11 5.63 0.33
CA ILE A 98 3.82 5.95 -1.08
C ILE A 98 5.12 6.24 -1.84
N LEU A 99 6.03 7.01 -1.24
CA LEU A 99 7.33 7.32 -1.85
C LEU A 99 8.18 6.06 -2.02
N GLU A 100 8.21 5.16 -1.04
CA GLU A 100 8.93 3.88 -1.14
C GLU A 100 8.38 3.01 -2.27
N GLU A 101 7.06 2.93 -2.41
CA GLU A 101 6.43 2.21 -3.50
C GLU A 101 6.78 2.83 -4.87
N PHE A 102 6.70 4.15 -5.01
CA PHE A 102 7.09 4.84 -6.23
C PHE A 102 8.57 4.65 -6.57
N ARG A 103 9.44 4.60 -5.58
CA ARG A 103 10.87 4.36 -5.79
C ARG A 103 11.14 3.04 -6.51
N GLU A 104 10.34 2.01 -6.25
CA GLU A 104 10.47 0.72 -6.94
C GLU A 104 9.88 0.71 -8.34
N TYR A 105 8.79 1.43 -8.57
CA TYR A 105 8.02 1.29 -9.81
C TYR A 105 8.14 2.47 -10.77
N SER A 106 8.39 3.68 -10.28
CA SER A 106 8.43 4.88 -11.12
C SER A 106 9.19 6.03 -10.48
N HIS A 107 10.43 6.22 -10.91
CA HIS A 107 11.24 7.37 -10.49
C HIS A 107 10.58 8.72 -10.82
N ILE A 108 9.79 8.78 -11.89
CA ILE A 108 9.06 10.00 -12.27
C ILE A 108 8.02 10.35 -11.22
N GLN A 109 7.21 9.37 -10.81
CA GLN A 109 6.19 9.56 -9.78
C GLN A 109 6.80 9.83 -8.41
N TYR A 110 7.91 9.14 -8.08
CA TYR A 110 8.67 9.39 -6.86
C TYR A 110 9.14 10.84 -6.80
N ASN A 111 9.81 11.34 -7.84
CA ASN A 111 10.30 12.71 -7.88
C ASN A 111 9.15 13.73 -7.88
N ALA A 112 8.08 13.47 -8.62
CA ALA A 112 6.90 14.32 -8.65
C ALA A 112 6.28 14.51 -7.26
N LEU A 113 6.06 13.42 -6.53
CA LEU A 113 5.48 13.49 -5.18
C LEU A 113 6.46 14.07 -4.16
N LYS A 114 7.76 13.76 -4.30
CA LYS A 114 8.81 14.26 -3.40
C LYS A 114 8.95 15.78 -3.46
N THR A 115 8.83 16.36 -4.67
CA THR A 115 8.98 17.80 -4.90
C THR A 115 7.64 18.55 -4.90
N ALA A 116 6.52 17.83 -4.86
CA ALA A 116 5.20 18.43 -4.88
C ALA A 116 4.96 19.37 -3.70
N LYS A 117 4.34 20.51 -3.98
CA LYS A 117 3.74 21.33 -2.94
C LYS A 117 2.38 20.76 -2.59
N ILE A 118 2.17 20.45 -1.32
CA ILE A 118 0.92 19.87 -0.81
C ILE A 118 0.25 20.91 0.08
N GLU A 119 -1.00 21.21 -0.21
CA GLU A 119 -1.82 22.15 0.56
C GLU A 119 -3.16 21.50 0.88
N TYR A 120 -3.77 21.88 1.98
CA TYR A 120 -5.05 21.35 2.45
C TYR A 120 -6.05 22.51 2.55
N PRO A 121 -6.76 22.85 1.45
CA PRO A 121 -7.69 23.98 1.43
C PRO A 121 -8.88 23.78 2.36
N SER A 122 -9.28 22.53 2.60
CA SER A 122 -10.31 22.15 3.56
C SER A 122 -10.00 20.79 4.18
N GLU A 123 -10.80 20.39 5.18
CA GLU A 123 -10.61 19.15 5.92
C GLU A 123 -10.63 17.89 5.04
N ASN A 124 -11.34 17.94 3.90
CA ASN A 124 -11.51 16.81 3.00
C ASN A 124 -10.85 17.02 1.62
N GLU A 125 -10.06 18.07 1.47
CA GLU A 125 -9.42 18.40 0.21
C GLU A 125 -7.90 18.44 0.34
N MET A 126 -7.22 17.93 -0.68
CA MET A 126 -5.78 18.02 -0.84
C MET A 126 -5.47 18.57 -2.22
N LEU A 127 -4.67 19.63 -2.25
CA LEU A 127 -4.17 20.25 -3.46
C LEU A 127 -2.71 19.86 -3.66
N LEU A 128 -2.42 19.22 -4.78
CA LEU A 128 -1.08 18.81 -5.17
C LEU A 128 -0.63 19.69 -6.33
N THR A 129 0.38 20.51 -6.10
CA THR A 129 1.02 21.30 -7.17
C THR A 129 2.30 20.61 -7.61
N LEU A 130 2.35 20.23 -8.87
CA LEU A 130 3.46 19.52 -9.49
C LEU A 130 4.20 20.41 -10.47
N GLU A 131 5.51 20.24 -10.60
CA GLU A 131 6.30 20.95 -11.63
C GLU A 131 6.02 20.36 -13.02
N ASP A 132 5.76 21.23 -13.99
CA ASP A 132 5.33 20.87 -15.36
C ASP A 132 6.32 19.99 -16.13
N THR A 133 7.60 20.01 -15.75
CA THR A 133 8.66 19.22 -16.37
C THR A 133 8.59 17.72 -16.05
N VAL A 134 7.83 17.33 -15.05
CA VAL A 134 7.86 15.97 -14.48
C VAL A 134 6.72 15.09 -14.98
N LEU A 135 5.61 15.68 -15.43
CA LEU A 135 4.41 14.95 -15.82
C LEU A 135 3.98 15.28 -17.25
N LYS A 136 4.32 14.42 -18.19
CA LYS A 136 3.59 14.36 -19.46
C LYS A 136 2.21 13.77 -19.20
N LYS A 137 1.19 14.56 -19.46
CA LYS A 137 -0.26 14.42 -19.65
C LYS A 137 -1.06 13.22 -19.06
N GLU A 138 -0.48 12.11 -18.59
CA GLU A 138 -1.24 10.89 -18.29
C GLU A 138 -0.79 10.14 -17.02
N THR A 139 -0.18 10.79 -16.05
CA THR A 139 0.13 10.11 -14.80
C THR A 139 -1.11 10.13 -13.92
N GLU A 140 -1.95 9.13 -14.08
CA GLU A 140 -2.98 8.84 -13.09
C GLU A 140 -2.30 8.51 -11.76
N LEU A 141 -2.56 9.29 -10.72
CA LEU A 141 -2.15 8.99 -9.35
C LEU A 141 -3.00 7.83 -8.79
N THR A 142 -3.05 6.73 -9.54
CA THR A 142 -3.86 5.55 -9.23
C THR A 142 -3.41 4.80 -7.98
N PHE A 143 -2.19 5.08 -7.53
CA PHE A 143 -1.58 4.43 -6.36
C PHE A 143 -1.96 5.06 -5.02
N LEU A 144 -2.51 6.25 -5.05
CA LEU A 144 -3.00 6.86 -3.81
C LEU A 144 -4.18 6.06 -3.27
N PRO A 145 -4.25 5.85 -1.94
CA PRO A 145 -5.42 5.25 -1.32
C PRO A 145 -6.70 5.89 -1.85
N SER A 146 -7.74 5.09 -2.06
CA SER A 146 -9.00 5.57 -2.66
C SER A 146 -9.62 6.76 -1.92
N ALA A 147 -9.40 6.85 -0.62
CA ALA A 147 -9.81 7.99 0.21
C ALA A 147 -9.10 9.29 -0.17
N ILE A 148 -7.80 9.23 -0.52
CA ILE A 148 -7.04 10.40 -0.98
C ILE A 148 -7.43 10.74 -2.43
N ARG A 149 -7.60 9.74 -3.30
CA ARG A 149 -7.96 9.97 -4.72
C ARG A 149 -9.27 10.71 -4.92
N ARG A 150 -10.27 10.50 -4.06
CA ARG A 150 -11.59 11.16 -4.19
C ARG A 150 -11.52 12.67 -3.99
N ASN A 151 -10.56 13.13 -3.22
CA ASN A 151 -10.44 14.51 -2.79
C ASN A 151 -9.15 15.18 -3.33
N LEU A 152 -8.54 14.57 -4.35
CA LEU A 152 -7.31 15.08 -4.94
C LEU A 152 -7.62 16.06 -6.06
N ILE A 153 -7.22 17.31 -5.89
CA ILE A 153 -7.20 18.31 -6.96
C ILE A 153 -5.74 18.48 -7.39
N VAL A 154 -5.43 18.08 -8.62
CA VAL A 154 -4.10 18.28 -9.21
C VAL A 154 -4.14 19.53 -10.06
N ILE A 155 -3.36 20.53 -9.69
CA ILE A 155 -3.12 21.71 -10.50
C ILE A 155 -1.72 21.62 -11.08
N LYS A 156 -1.63 21.82 -12.40
CA LYS A 156 -0.37 21.92 -13.15
C LYS A 156 0.19 23.33 -13.07
#